data_feb8633fb649c7fc75f8736988e46904
#
_entry.id   feb8633fb649c7fc75f8736988e46904
#
_cell.length_a   1.000
_cell.length_b   1.000
_cell.length_c   1.000
_cell.angle_alpha   90.00
_cell.angle_beta   90.00
_cell.angle_gamma   90.00
#
_symmetry.space_group_name_H-M   'P 1'
#
loop_
_entity.id
_entity.type
_entity.pdbx_description
1 polymer ?
#
loop_
_entity_poly.entity_id
_entity_poly.type
_entity_poly.pdbx_seq_one_letter_code
_entity_poly.pdbx_strand_id
1 'polypeptide(L)'
;MKRFGTLFWAFLLITVLVGCSGKNEVSSILLRGGKVVDSEAMTVTAADVLIKDGLIAKIGEVDPSEADTVIDCTGKIVTAGFIDSHVHIESSMVLPRTFGMAVLPHGTTSVIADPHEVVNVAGVEGLKMFLDVTDNSPISIFTVVPSCVPSTPYETNGAGHFTAEQMKPFVDDPRIVGLGEVMSFVDVVNGELEMMAKLALFKGRPIDGHTAGMDDSMLDAYVANGISNDHECYDVDGVLKRYNKGMNIYIREGSAARNAADLLRCVKDNKLDVSRFAFCTDDKHLSTIAQEGHISHIVRMALAMGFSWQEVARMASLNTCKYYGLANRGNIREGYVADVVVTDDACKEIYCVLKNGKTPEKCFSETVKKDVKFANSVHFDSLTAGSFALKPSPKHTAIEIVEGQLLTHRVEIADSDVKNYNLLATVERHGKNGNIAVCPLIGYGIVGGAVATTVAHDSHNVICAGDNAEDMAVACNRLREIAGGYVIASGGKVVDEFPLTCCGLMSEVGVEDAIAGISRLETKAHQMNVNPNIDPFITLSFLALPVIPDIRLLDTGLFDVTKSEFVR
;
A
#
# COMPACT_ATOMS: atom_id res chain seq x y z
N MET A 1 -30.41 11.85 -11.13
CA MET A 1 -30.69 10.47 -11.56
C MET A 1 -29.87 10.17 -12.81
N LYS A 2 -28.63 9.73 -12.65
CA LYS A 2 -27.83 9.10 -13.71
C LYS A 2 -27.67 7.63 -13.31
N ARG A 3 -28.04 6.75 -14.23
CA ARG A 3 -28.05 5.30 -14.06
C ARG A 3 -26.63 4.82 -13.76
N PHE A 4 -26.43 4.18 -12.63
CA PHE A 4 -25.28 3.33 -12.38
C PHE A 4 -25.37 2.16 -13.36
N GLY A 5 -24.50 2.17 -14.35
CA GLY A 5 -24.29 1.04 -15.22
C GLY A 5 -23.54 -0.03 -14.44
N THR A 6 -24.19 -1.16 -14.27
CA THR A 6 -23.59 -2.41 -13.83
C THR A 6 -22.42 -2.71 -14.78
N LEU A 7 -21.20 -2.54 -14.33
CA LEU A 7 -20.02 -3.05 -15.05
C LEU A 7 -20.06 -4.59 -14.93
N PHE A 8 -20.78 -5.20 -15.87
CA PHE A 8 -20.59 -6.62 -16.15
C PHE A 8 -19.16 -6.77 -16.70
N TRP A 9 -18.34 -7.52 -16.01
CA TRP A 9 -17.09 -8.03 -16.52
C TRP A 9 -17.40 -8.86 -17.76
N ALA A 10 -17.32 -8.23 -18.94
CA ALA A 10 -17.33 -8.95 -20.19
C ALA A 10 -15.97 -9.65 -20.34
N PHE A 11 -15.84 -10.83 -19.72
CA PHE A 11 -14.79 -11.76 -20.10
C PHE A 11 -15.00 -12.11 -21.57
N LEU A 12 -14.15 -11.55 -22.43
CA LEU A 12 -14.07 -11.95 -23.82
C LEU A 12 -13.70 -13.44 -23.82
N LEU A 13 -14.63 -14.29 -24.25
CA LEU A 13 -14.35 -15.71 -24.49
C LEU A 13 -13.20 -15.77 -25.49
N ILE A 14 -11.97 -15.98 -24.97
CA ILE A 14 -10.85 -16.40 -25.81
C ILE A 14 -11.25 -17.76 -26.36
N THR A 15 -11.45 -17.84 -27.68
CA THR A 15 -11.72 -19.12 -28.34
C THR A 15 -10.46 -19.99 -28.21
N VAL A 16 -10.38 -20.72 -27.11
CA VAL A 16 -9.36 -21.74 -26.91
C VAL A 16 -9.81 -22.95 -27.74
N LEU A 17 -9.13 -23.20 -28.84
CA LEU A 17 -9.24 -24.48 -29.55
C LEU A 17 -8.57 -25.56 -28.69
N VAL A 18 -9.33 -26.10 -27.72
CA VAL A 18 -8.90 -27.27 -26.95
C VAL A 18 -9.14 -28.52 -27.79
N GLY A 19 -8.07 -29.11 -28.29
CA GLY A 19 -8.10 -30.48 -28.78
C GLY A 19 -8.36 -31.44 -27.60
N CYS A 20 -9.53 -32.08 -27.54
CA CYS A 20 -9.86 -33.07 -26.54
C CYS A 20 -8.93 -34.29 -26.64
N SER A 21 -7.93 -34.37 -25.79
CA SER A 21 -7.33 -35.65 -25.38
C SER A 21 -6.92 -35.58 -23.92
N GLY A 22 -7.39 -36.52 -23.12
CA GLY A 22 -7.14 -36.88 -21.73
C GLY A 22 -6.43 -35.88 -20.80
N LYS A 23 -6.93 -35.75 -19.57
CA LYS A 23 -6.41 -34.97 -18.44
C LYS A 23 -4.87 -34.80 -18.39
N ASN A 24 -4.32 -33.92 -19.22
CA ASN A 24 -2.97 -33.41 -19.04
C ASN A 24 -3.10 -31.93 -18.64
N GLU A 25 -2.46 -31.54 -17.57
CA GLU A 25 -2.31 -30.12 -17.23
C GLU A 25 -1.64 -29.42 -18.42
N VAL A 26 -2.14 -28.23 -18.80
CA VAL A 26 -1.51 -27.38 -19.82
C VAL A 26 -0.10 -27.08 -19.34
N SER A 27 0.90 -27.69 -19.96
CA SER A 27 2.30 -27.52 -19.59
C SER A 27 3.01 -26.46 -20.44
N SER A 28 2.41 -26.10 -21.58
CA SER A 28 3.00 -25.17 -22.54
C SER A 28 2.00 -24.21 -23.17
N ILE A 29 2.41 -22.93 -23.28
CA ILE A 29 1.64 -21.85 -23.89
C ILE A 29 2.52 -21.14 -24.92
N LEU A 30 1.99 -20.89 -26.10
CA LEU A 30 2.60 -20.05 -27.13
C LEU A 30 1.86 -18.72 -27.23
N LEU A 31 2.53 -17.61 -26.90
CA LEU A 31 2.10 -16.26 -27.24
C LEU A 31 2.62 -15.93 -28.63
N ARG A 32 1.71 -15.89 -29.64
CA ARG A 32 2.09 -15.85 -31.06
C ARG A 32 2.00 -14.44 -31.62
N GLY A 33 3.07 -13.98 -32.30
CA GLY A 33 3.06 -12.78 -33.14
C GLY A 33 2.96 -11.45 -32.39
N GLY A 34 3.35 -11.42 -31.11
CA GLY A 34 3.29 -10.21 -30.28
C GLY A 34 4.47 -9.27 -30.49
N LYS A 35 4.30 -8.01 -30.09
CA LYS A 35 5.37 -7.02 -29.94
C LYS A 35 6.04 -7.25 -28.59
N VAL A 36 7.11 -8.02 -28.56
CA VAL A 36 7.84 -8.39 -27.33
C VAL A 36 8.74 -7.25 -26.88
N VAL A 37 8.55 -6.81 -25.63
CA VAL A 37 9.34 -5.74 -25.02
C VAL A 37 10.54 -6.35 -24.28
N ASP A 38 11.75 -6.04 -24.72
CA ASP A 38 12.98 -6.25 -23.95
C ASP A 38 13.38 -4.93 -23.28
N SER A 39 13.09 -4.82 -22.00
CA SER A 39 13.36 -3.62 -21.18
C SER A 39 14.84 -3.47 -20.82
N GLU A 40 15.66 -4.52 -20.96
CA GLU A 40 17.10 -4.45 -20.74
C GLU A 40 17.83 -3.98 -22.02
N ALA A 41 17.51 -4.60 -23.15
CA ALA A 41 18.07 -4.19 -24.44
C ALA A 41 17.42 -2.92 -25.01
N MET A 42 16.35 -2.42 -24.39
CA MET A 42 15.58 -1.26 -24.83
C MET A 42 15.03 -1.41 -26.26
N THR A 43 14.49 -2.60 -26.57
CA THR A 43 13.94 -2.93 -27.89
C THR A 43 12.50 -3.46 -27.81
N VAL A 44 11.78 -3.32 -28.93
CA VAL A 44 10.48 -4.00 -29.15
C VAL A 44 10.58 -4.74 -30.47
N THR A 45 10.36 -6.04 -30.44
CA THR A 45 10.49 -6.91 -31.63
C THR A 45 9.24 -7.76 -31.82
N ALA A 46 8.83 -7.98 -33.06
CA ALA A 46 7.78 -8.95 -33.35
C ALA A 46 8.35 -10.37 -33.22
N ALA A 47 7.82 -11.15 -32.28
CA ALA A 47 8.26 -12.51 -32.02
C ALA A 47 7.18 -13.34 -31.34
N ASP A 48 7.33 -14.65 -31.39
CA ASP A 48 6.58 -15.57 -30.55
C ASP A 48 7.31 -15.77 -29.22
N VAL A 49 6.55 -16.09 -28.16
CA VAL A 49 7.09 -16.43 -26.83
C VAL A 49 6.52 -17.77 -26.40
N LEU A 50 7.37 -18.81 -26.38
CA LEU A 50 7.00 -20.12 -25.88
C LEU A 50 7.27 -20.24 -24.40
N ILE A 51 6.25 -20.64 -23.66
CA ILE A 51 6.29 -20.85 -22.21
C ILE A 51 6.13 -22.34 -21.95
N LYS A 52 7.06 -22.94 -21.19
CA LYS A 52 6.99 -24.33 -20.72
C LYS A 52 7.35 -24.39 -19.25
N ASP A 53 6.62 -25.16 -18.49
CA ASP A 53 6.88 -25.43 -17.07
C ASP A 53 7.08 -24.14 -16.24
N GLY A 54 6.30 -23.10 -16.54
CA GLY A 54 6.35 -21.81 -15.83
C GLY A 54 7.50 -20.89 -16.23
N LEU A 55 8.34 -21.28 -17.21
CA LEU A 55 9.48 -20.50 -17.69
C LEU A 55 9.30 -20.10 -19.16
N ILE A 56 9.92 -18.99 -19.56
CA ILE A 56 10.06 -18.60 -20.95
C ILE A 56 11.09 -19.52 -21.58
N ALA A 57 10.64 -20.44 -22.44
CA ALA A 57 11.49 -21.49 -23.03
C ALA A 57 12.18 -21.03 -24.31
N LYS A 58 11.50 -20.19 -25.13
CA LYS A 58 12.03 -19.74 -26.42
C LYS A 58 11.37 -18.42 -26.85
N ILE A 59 12.15 -17.56 -27.50
CA ILE A 59 11.68 -16.31 -28.12
C ILE A 59 12.12 -16.32 -29.59
N GLY A 60 11.20 -16.00 -30.51
CA GLY A 60 11.45 -15.99 -31.95
C GLY A 60 10.39 -16.79 -32.71
N GLU A 61 10.75 -17.38 -33.84
CA GLU A 61 9.81 -18.24 -34.56
C GLU A 61 9.63 -19.58 -33.85
N VAL A 62 8.37 -19.94 -33.56
CA VAL A 62 8.00 -21.19 -32.89
C VAL A 62 6.92 -21.91 -33.68
N ASP A 63 7.09 -23.22 -33.91
CA ASP A 63 6.04 -24.04 -34.48
C ASP A 63 4.87 -24.16 -33.46
N PRO A 64 3.62 -23.80 -33.84
CA PRO A 64 2.47 -23.94 -32.97
C PRO A 64 2.26 -25.33 -32.38
N SER A 65 2.76 -26.37 -33.04
CA SER A 65 2.69 -27.74 -32.50
C SER A 65 3.59 -28.01 -31.30
N GLU A 66 4.49 -27.05 -30.93
CA GLU A 66 5.33 -27.12 -29.74
C GLU A 66 4.60 -26.74 -28.46
N ALA A 67 3.34 -26.23 -28.54
CA ALA A 67 2.56 -25.77 -27.40
C ALA A 67 1.19 -26.43 -27.34
N ASP A 68 0.73 -26.69 -26.12
CA ASP A 68 -0.64 -27.20 -25.83
C ASP A 68 -1.71 -26.13 -26.09
N THR A 69 -1.37 -24.86 -25.86
CA THR A 69 -2.25 -23.72 -26.08
C THR A 69 -1.55 -22.62 -26.86
N VAL A 70 -2.24 -22.06 -27.84
CA VAL A 70 -1.76 -20.90 -28.63
C VAL A 70 -2.66 -19.70 -28.37
N ILE A 71 -2.06 -18.58 -27.96
CA ILE A 71 -2.74 -17.29 -27.76
C ILE A 71 -2.24 -16.33 -28.84
N ASP A 72 -3.17 -15.82 -29.67
CA ASP A 72 -2.84 -14.82 -30.70
C ASP A 72 -2.61 -13.44 -30.06
N CYS A 73 -1.35 -12.99 -30.16
CA CYS A 73 -0.90 -11.69 -29.66
C CYS A 73 -0.59 -10.71 -30.80
N THR A 74 -1.05 -10.99 -32.04
CA THR A 74 -0.80 -10.14 -33.20
C THR A 74 -1.24 -8.70 -32.94
N GLY A 75 -0.29 -7.75 -33.09
CA GLY A 75 -0.51 -6.32 -32.83
C GLY A 75 -0.51 -5.90 -31.38
N LYS A 76 -0.41 -6.84 -30.44
CA LYS A 76 -0.42 -6.58 -28.99
C LYS A 76 0.99 -6.47 -28.43
N ILE A 77 1.12 -5.77 -27.32
CA ILE A 77 2.35 -5.71 -26.52
C ILE A 77 2.43 -6.97 -25.65
N VAL A 78 3.61 -7.59 -25.62
CA VAL A 78 3.98 -8.65 -24.69
C VAL A 78 5.11 -8.15 -23.82
N THR A 79 4.85 -7.94 -22.53
CA THR A 79 5.81 -7.39 -21.57
C THR A 79 5.88 -8.25 -20.32
N ALA A 80 6.94 -8.05 -19.52
CA ALA A 80 7.03 -8.69 -18.21
C ALA A 80 5.86 -8.25 -17.30
N GLY A 81 5.46 -9.13 -16.39
CA GLY A 81 4.50 -8.82 -15.36
C GLY A 81 4.95 -7.64 -14.51
N PHE A 82 4.02 -6.76 -14.17
CA PHE A 82 4.31 -5.56 -13.39
C PHE A 82 4.67 -5.93 -11.96
N ILE A 83 5.54 -5.12 -11.35
CA ILE A 83 6.02 -5.28 -9.98
C ILE A 83 5.77 -3.98 -9.23
N ASP A 84 5.11 -4.05 -8.10
CA ASP A 84 5.03 -2.94 -7.16
C ASP A 84 6.29 -2.91 -6.30
N SER A 85 7.01 -1.80 -6.34
CA SER A 85 8.32 -1.69 -5.69
C SER A 85 8.25 -1.38 -4.21
N HIS A 86 7.07 -0.97 -3.71
CA HIS A 86 6.82 -0.68 -2.31
C HIS A 86 5.32 -0.61 -2.05
N VAL A 87 4.81 -1.46 -1.16
CA VAL A 87 3.39 -1.50 -0.81
C VAL A 87 3.17 -1.97 0.64
N HIS A 88 2.19 -1.35 1.31
CA HIS A 88 1.59 -1.85 2.54
C HIS A 88 0.31 -2.61 2.17
N ILE A 89 0.38 -3.96 2.14
CA ILE A 89 -0.78 -4.79 1.76
C ILE A 89 -1.94 -4.55 2.70
N GLU A 90 -1.66 -4.26 3.96
CA GLU A 90 -2.61 -3.95 5.01
C GLU A 90 -3.55 -2.79 4.61
N SER A 91 -3.04 -1.80 3.91
CA SER A 91 -3.82 -0.65 3.41
C SER A 91 -4.86 -1.02 2.35
N SER A 92 -4.76 -2.22 1.76
CA SER A 92 -5.84 -2.77 0.94
C SER A 92 -7.01 -3.29 1.77
N MET A 93 -6.86 -3.42 3.10
CA MET A 93 -7.81 -3.93 4.08
C MET A 93 -8.18 -5.41 3.91
N VAL A 94 -7.42 -6.17 3.13
CA VAL A 94 -7.62 -7.62 2.94
C VAL A 94 -6.31 -8.38 3.09
N LEU A 95 -6.42 -9.68 3.36
CA LEU A 95 -5.25 -10.54 3.46
C LEU A 95 -4.47 -10.64 2.13
N PRO A 96 -3.17 -10.96 2.18
CA PRO A 96 -2.29 -11.04 1.01
C PRO A 96 -2.82 -11.93 -0.13
N ARG A 97 -3.55 -13.01 0.19
CA ARG A 97 -4.21 -13.84 -0.82
C ARG A 97 -5.28 -13.07 -1.60
N THR A 98 -6.18 -12.39 -0.90
CA THR A 98 -7.26 -11.60 -1.52
C THR A 98 -6.69 -10.40 -2.27
N PHE A 99 -5.68 -9.72 -1.71
CA PHE A 99 -4.93 -8.68 -2.40
C PHE A 99 -4.36 -9.18 -3.73
N GLY A 100 -3.65 -10.32 -3.70
CA GLY A 100 -3.10 -10.92 -4.92
C GLY A 100 -4.16 -11.26 -5.97
N MET A 101 -5.35 -11.73 -5.54
CA MET A 101 -6.48 -11.98 -6.44
C MET A 101 -7.01 -10.68 -7.08
N ALA A 102 -6.95 -9.57 -6.36
CA ALA A 102 -7.37 -8.27 -6.86
C ALA A 102 -6.38 -7.67 -7.86
N VAL A 103 -5.07 -7.76 -7.62
CA VAL A 103 -4.07 -7.06 -8.44
C VAL A 103 -3.58 -7.87 -9.65
N LEU A 104 -3.63 -9.21 -9.59
CA LEU A 104 -3.13 -10.07 -10.67
C LEU A 104 -3.86 -9.83 -12.01
N PRO A 105 -5.20 -9.66 -12.07
CA PRO A 105 -5.90 -9.35 -13.33
C PRO A 105 -5.49 -8.00 -13.93
N HIS A 106 -4.95 -7.10 -13.11
CA HIS A 106 -4.39 -5.81 -13.54
C HIS A 106 -2.92 -5.89 -13.98
N GLY A 107 -2.36 -7.10 -14.11
CA GLY A 107 -1.00 -7.34 -14.59
C GLY A 107 0.09 -7.27 -13.52
N THR A 108 -0.23 -6.99 -12.26
CA THR A 108 0.76 -7.02 -11.17
C THR A 108 1.00 -8.47 -10.74
N THR A 109 2.20 -8.98 -10.99
CA THR A 109 2.57 -10.37 -10.72
C THR A 109 3.45 -10.54 -9.49
N SER A 110 4.06 -9.46 -9.03
CA SER A 110 4.92 -9.46 -7.85
C SER A 110 4.84 -8.11 -7.12
N VAL A 111 5.14 -8.11 -5.81
CA VAL A 111 5.21 -6.90 -4.99
C VAL A 111 6.36 -7.01 -3.98
N ILE A 112 6.88 -5.85 -3.55
CA ILE A 112 7.76 -5.71 -2.39
C ILE A 112 6.89 -5.14 -1.27
N ALA A 113 6.61 -5.95 -0.26
CA ALA A 113 5.73 -5.60 0.84
C ALA A 113 6.53 -5.21 2.09
N ASP A 114 6.20 -4.06 2.68
CA ASP A 114 6.66 -3.66 4.01
C ASP A 114 5.52 -3.82 5.01
N PRO A 115 5.50 -4.88 5.85
CA PRO A 115 4.41 -5.15 6.78
C PRO A 115 4.57 -4.42 8.12
N HIS A 116 5.06 -3.17 8.13
CA HIS A 116 5.27 -2.45 9.38
C HIS A 116 3.97 -2.19 10.15
N GLU A 117 2.84 -2.13 9.46
CA GLU A 117 1.53 -1.95 10.06
C GLU A 117 1.17 -3.09 11.01
N VAL A 118 1.20 -4.33 10.51
CA VAL A 118 0.91 -5.50 11.34
C VAL A 118 1.99 -5.71 12.40
N VAL A 119 3.24 -5.33 12.12
CA VAL A 119 4.33 -5.42 13.09
C VAL A 119 4.17 -4.38 14.21
N ASN A 120 3.68 -3.18 13.92
CA ASN A 120 3.33 -2.20 14.97
C ASN A 120 2.26 -2.74 15.92
N VAL A 121 1.30 -3.50 15.41
CA VAL A 121 0.24 -4.09 16.24
C VAL A 121 0.70 -5.33 17.01
N ALA A 122 1.40 -6.26 16.35
CA ALA A 122 1.63 -7.62 16.86
C ALA A 122 3.11 -8.03 16.97
N GLY A 123 4.06 -7.14 16.67
CA GLY A 123 5.48 -7.37 16.83
C GLY A 123 6.01 -8.54 16.00
N VAL A 124 6.93 -9.30 16.61
CA VAL A 124 7.55 -10.49 16.00
C VAL A 124 6.50 -11.50 15.50
N GLU A 125 5.44 -11.72 16.27
CA GLU A 125 4.38 -12.66 15.89
C GLU A 125 3.57 -12.12 14.70
N GLY A 126 3.43 -10.79 14.58
CA GLY A 126 2.82 -10.14 13.42
C GLY A 126 3.61 -10.41 12.14
N LEU A 127 4.94 -10.24 12.18
CA LEU A 127 5.80 -10.54 11.02
C LEU A 127 5.76 -12.01 10.63
N LYS A 128 5.84 -12.93 11.59
CA LYS A 128 5.71 -14.37 11.33
C LYS A 128 4.40 -14.71 10.67
N MET A 129 3.30 -14.21 11.24
CA MET A 129 1.95 -14.42 10.71
C MET A 129 1.83 -13.86 9.28
N PHE A 130 2.34 -12.65 9.03
CA PHE A 130 2.32 -12.04 7.69
C PHE A 130 3.07 -12.92 6.67
N LEU A 131 4.28 -13.38 7.01
CA LEU A 131 5.05 -14.28 6.16
C LEU A 131 4.31 -15.60 5.88
N ASP A 132 3.61 -16.15 6.87
CA ASP A 132 2.85 -17.39 6.72
C ASP A 132 1.62 -17.22 5.80
N VAL A 133 0.94 -16.08 5.85
CA VAL A 133 -0.23 -15.84 4.98
C VAL A 133 0.16 -15.44 3.56
N THR A 134 1.38 -14.91 3.34
CA THR A 134 1.88 -14.60 1.98
C THR A 134 2.19 -15.84 1.14
N ASP A 135 2.55 -16.97 1.75
CA ASP A 135 2.90 -18.22 1.05
C ASP A 135 1.78 -18.75 0.12
N ASN A 136 0.54 -18.32 0.34
CA ASN A 136 -0.61 -18.75 -0.47
C ASN A 136 -1.18 -17.61 -1.34
N SER A 137 -0.41 -16.60 -1.62
CA SER A 137 -0.83 -15.55 -2.55
C SER A 137 -0.71 -16.03 -4.00
N PRO A 138 -1.64 -15.63 -4.89
CA PRO A 138 -1.52 -15.95 -6.32
C PRO A 138 -0.44 -15.12 -7.04
N ILE A 139 0.14 -14.14 -6.37
CA ILE A 139 1.30 -13.35 -6.83
C ILE A 139 2.54 -13.66 -5.98
N SER A 140 3.73 -13.28 -6.44
CA SER A 140 4.92 -13.34 -5.59
C SER A 140 4.95 -12.14 -4.66
N ILE A 141 5.02 -12.38 -3.35
CA ILE A 141 5.20 -11.35 -2.34
C ILE A 141 6.60 -11.49 -1.76
N PHE A 142 7.44 -10.52 -2.05
CA PHE A 142 8.75 -10.36 -1.43
C PHE A 142 8.60 -9.38 -0.28
N THR A 143 9.16 -9.70 0.86
CA THR A 143 8.94 -8.92 2.08
C THR A 143 10.23 -8.24 2.51
N VAL A 144 10.14 -7.02 3.00
CA VAL A 144 11.22 -6.35 3.72
C VAL A 144 10.95 -6.43 5.22
N VAL A 145 11.98 -6.43 6.05
CA VAL A 145 11.81 -6.42 7.52
C VAL A 145 11.57 -4.99 7.95
N PRO A 146 10.45 -4.66 8.63
CA PRO A 146 10.16 -3.31 9.08
C PRO A 146 11.25 -2.71 9.97
N SER A 147 11.70 -1.51 9.66
CA SER A 147 12.76 -0.83 10.41
C SER A 147 12.23 0.04 11.55
N CYS A 148 11.05 0.64 11.35
CA CYS A 148 10.47 1.69 12.18
C CYS A 148 9.22 1.22 12.91
N VAL A 149 9.42 0.49 14.00
CA VAL A 149 8.36 0.03 14.89
C VAL A 149 8.79 0.31 16.33
N PRO A 150 8.24 1.37 16.96
CA PRO A 150 7.36 2.42 16.38
C PRO A 150 8.12 3.37 15.44
N SER A 151 7.38 4.20 14.68
CA SER A 151 7.96 5.26 13.84
C SER A 151 8.56 6.39 14.67
N THR A 152 7.97 6.67 15.84
CA THR A 152 8.48 7.63 16.82
C THR A 152 8.32 7.11 18.26
N PRO A 153 9.10 7.64 19.23
CA PRO A 153 8.95 7.25 20.64
C PRO A 153 7.74 7.91 21.34
N TYR A 154 6.92 8.67 20.63
CA TYR A 154 5.87 9.51 21.22
C TYR A 154 4.48 8.86 21.26
N GLU A 155 4.30 7.78 20.52
CA GLU A 155 3.05 7.05 20.39
C GLU A 155 3.10 5.68 21.08
N THR A 156 1.94 5.13 21.44
CA THR A 156 1.83 3.80 22.01
C THR A 156 1.40 2.82 20.93
N ASN A 157 2.17 1.77 20.70
CA ASN A 157 1.84 0.67 19.80
C ASN A 157 1.74 -0.68 20.52
N GLY A 158 1.31 -1.72 19.81
CA GLY A 158 1.16 -3.07 20.37
C GLY A 158 2.48 -3.79 20.59
N ALA A 159 3.42 -3.61 19.67
CA ALA A 159 4.73 -4.28 19.69
C ALA A 159 5.70 -3.73 20.74
N GLY A 160 5.57 -2.45 21.13
CA GLY A 160 6.66 -1.70 21.72
C GLY A 160 7.77 -1.48 20.67
N HIS A 161 9.02 -1.71 21.02
CA HIS A 161 10.12 -1.57 20.07
C HIS A 161 10.41 -2.91 19.37
N PHE A 162 10.47 -2.89 18.04
CA PHE A 162 10.96 -4.02 17.23
C PHE A 162 12.47 -3.86 17.03
N THR A 163 13.25 -4.60 17.82
CA THR A 163 14.69 -4.41 17.95
C THR A 163 15.49 -5.18 16.91
N ALA A 164 16.76 -4.77 16.67
CA ALA A 164 17.69 -5.49 15.82
C ALA A 164 17.88 -6.97 16.24
N GLU A 165 17.85 -7.26 17.54
CA GLU A 165 17.91 -8.65 18.05
C GLU A 165 16.69 -9.47 17.63
N GLN A 166 15.50 -8.86 17.64
CA GLN A 166 14.25 -9.50 17.19
C GLN A 166 14.19 -9.68 15.67
N MET A 167 14.93 -8.86 14.89
CA MET A 167 15.01 -8.97 13.43
C MET A 167 15.94 -10.10 12.96
N LYS A 168 16.97 -10.45 13.73
CA LYS A 168 17.98 -11.46 13.35
C LYS A 168 17.42 -12.75 12.77
N PRO A 169 16.36 -13.38 13.33
CA PRO A 169 15.82 -14.63 12.80
C PRO A 169 15.24 -14.52 11.39
N PHE A 170 14.93 -13.32 10.93
CA PHE A 170 14.30 -13.08 9.63
C PHE A 170 15.31 -12.73 8.53
N VAL A 171 16.51 -12.28 8.88
CA VAL A 171 17.50 -11.79 7.90
C VAL A 171 17.79 -12.82 6.81
N ASP A 172 17.89 -14.11 7.17
CA ASP A 172 18.20 -15.20 6.24
C ASP A 172 16.95 -15.92 5.68
N ASP A 173 15.73 -15.46 5.99
CA ASP A 173 14.51 -16.01 5.38
C ASP A 173 14.51 -15.68 3.88
N PRO A 174 14.33 -16.68 2.99
CA PRO A 174 14.39 -16.46 1.54
C PRO A 174 13.28 -15.53 1.00
N ARG A 175 12.24 -15.26 1.79
CA ARG A 175 11.17 -14.31 1.44
C ARG A 175 11.57 -12.87 1.72
N ILE A 176 12.62 -12.66 2.56
CA ILE A 176 13.10 -11.33 2.95
C ILE A 176 14.14 -10.84 1.95
N VAL A 177 13.86 -9.69 1.34
CA VAL A 177 14.70 -9.09 0.30
C VAL A 177 15.48 -7.86 0.77
N GLY A 178 15.14 -7.28 1.93
CA GLY A 178 15.79 -6.08 2.44
C GLY A 178 15.27 -5.63 3.80
N LEU A 179 15.70 -4.45 4.21
CA LEU A 179 15.15 -3.70 5.34
C LEU A 179 14.09 -2.74 4.82
N GLY A 180 12.94 -2.67 5.50
CA GLY A 180 11.85 -1.77 5.21
C GLY A 180 12.19 -0.30 5.43
N GLU A 181 11.30 0.57 5.00
CA GLU A 181 11.52 2.01 4.98
C GLU A 181 12.00 2.58 6.32
N VAL A 182 13.05 3.38 6.25
CA VAL A 182 13.68 3.99 7.43
C VAL A 182 13.07 5.37 7.68
N MET A 183 11.90 5.40 8.34
CA MET A 183 11.16 6.63 8.67
C MET A 183 11.84 7.44 9.78
N SER A 184 12.51 6.77 10.75
CA SER A 184 13.22 7.40 11.87
C SER A 184 14.56 8.01 11.42
N PHE A 185 14.53 8.90 10.43
CA PHE A 185 15.75 9.50 9.88
C PHE A 185 16.56 10.32 10.90
N VAL A 186 15.89 10.87 11.88
CA VAL A 186 16.56 11.60 12.98
C VAL A 186 17.50 10.67 13.75
N ASP A 187 17.10 9.43 13.97
CA ASP A 187 17.92 8.41 14.64
C ASP A 187 19.13 8.01 13.79
N VAL A 188 18.96 7.95 12.46
CA VAL A 188 20.07 7.72 11.52
C VAL A 188 21.07 8.87 11.56
N VAL A 189 20.60 10.11 11.49
CA VAL A 189 21.45 11.31 11.50
C VAL A 189 22.22 11.46 12.81
N ASN A 190 21.58 11.12 13.93
CA ASN A 190 22.18 11.17 15.26
C ASN A 190 23.04 9.95 15.59
N GLY A 191 23.04 8.90 14.75
CA GLY A 191 23.77 7.67 14.98
C GLY A 191 23.24 6.88 16.18
N GLU A 192 21.91 6.85 16.36
CA GLU A 192 21.25 6.16 17.46
C GLU A 192 21.59 4.64 17.40
N LEU A 193 21.99 4.06 18.53
CA LEU A 193 22.63 2.74 18.56
C LEU A 193 21.72 1.63 18.01
N GLU A 194 20.44 1.64 18.35
CA GLU A 194 19.49 0.61 17.90
C GLU A 194 19.22 0.72 16.40
N MET A 195 19.04 1.94 15.87
CA MET A 195 18.87 2.16 14.45
C MET A 195 20.12 1.74 13.67
N MET A 196 21.32 2.10 14.15
CA MET A 196 22.58 1.69 13.53
C MET A 196 22.77 0.18 13.57
N ALA A 197 22.30 -0.50 14.61
CA ALA A 197 22.32 -1.97 14.68
C ALA A 197 21.38 -2.61 13.65
N LYS A 198 20.18 -2.05 13.43
CA LYS A 198 19.23 -2.49 12.38
C LYS A 198 19.85 -2.34 10.99
N LEU A 199 20.43 -1.17 10.67
CA LEU A 199 21.09 -0.93 9.38
C LEU A 199 22.26 -1.91 9.16
N ALA A 200 23.03 -2.20 10.21
CA ALA A 200 24.17 -3.12 10.14
C ALA A 200 23.76 -4.56 9.81
N LEU A 201 22.57 -5.03 10.25
CA LEU A 201 22.05 -6.36 9.90
C LEU A 201 21.80 -6.52 8.38
N PHE A 202 21.47 -5.44 7.69
CA PHE A 202 21.14 -5.44 6.26
C PHE A 202 22.27 -4.82 5.42
N LYS A 203 23.47 -4.66 5.96
CA LYS A 203 24.61 -4.13 5.21
C LYS A 203 24.88 -4.94 3.94
N GLY A 204 24.86 -4.26 2.79
CA GLY A 204 25.05 -4.88 1.47
C GLY A 204 23.78 -5.51 0.86
N ARG A 205 22.63 -5.33 1.52
CA ARG A 205 21.30 -5.65 1.01
C ARG A 205 20.51 -4.36 0.79
N PRO A 206 19.39 -4.39 0.06
CA PRO A 206 18.49 -3.24 -0.06
C PRO A 206 18.05 -2.73 1.31
N ILE A 207 18.09 -1.41 1.48
CA ILE A 207 17.55 -0.68 2.62
C ILE A 207 16.66 0.41 2.05
N ASP A 208 15.36 0.32 2.31
CA ASP A 208 14.39 1.23 1.77
C ASP A 208 14.36 2.54 2.57
N GLY A 209 14.08 3.62 1.86
CA GLY A 209 14.08 4.96 2.42
C GLY A 209 12.72 5.62 2.44
N HIS A 210 12.58 6.56 3.37
CA HIS A 210 11.45 7.44 3.56
C HIS A 210 12.00 8.82 3.91
N THR A 211 12.06 9.74 2.95
CA THR A 211 12.83 10.97 3.10
C THR A 211 11.97 12.24 3.20
N ALA A 212 10.72 12.11 3.62
CA ALA A 212 9.83 13.24 3.82
C ALA A 212 10.43 14.28 4.79
N GLY A 213 10.46 15.54 4.38
CA GLY A 213 10.90 16.64 5.24
C GLY A 213 12.42 16.76 5.49
N MET A 214 13.27 15.93 4.89
CA MET A 214 14.73 16.01 5.06
C MET A 214 15.34 17.20 4.34
N ASP A 215 16.24 17.91 5.03
CA ASP A 215 17.15 18.86 4.40
C ASP A 215 18.34 18.14 3.71
N ASP A 216 19.18 18.90 3.00
CA ASP A 216 20.29 18.33 2.24
C ASP A 216 21.34 17.64 3.11
N SER A 217 21.59 18.13 4.33
CA SER A 217 22.60 17.56 5.24
C SER A 217 22.10 16.26 5.88
N MET A 218 20.83 16.21 6.25
CA MET A 218 20.16 15.00 6.72
C MET A 218 20.16 13.93 5.63
N LEU A 219 19.83 14.29 4.40
CA LEU A 219 19.81 13.38 3.26
C LEU A 219 21.21 12.84 2.94
N ASP A 220 22.28 13.64 3.09
CA ASP A 220 23.66 13.18 2.93
C ASP A 220 24.04 12.13 3.97
N ALA A 221 23.69 12.37 5.24
CA ALA A 221 23.93 11.42 6.32
C ALA A 221 23.12 10.12 6.11
N TYR A 222 21.90 10.23 5.64
CA TYR A 222 20.99 9.12 5.38
C TYR A 222 21.54 8.19 4.28
N VAL A 223 21.92 8.76 3.14
CA VAL A 223 22.56 8.03 2.02
C VAL A 223 23.90 7.42 2.43
N ALA A 224 24.72 8.13 3.22
CA ALA A 224 26.00 7.62 3.70
C ALA A 224 25.87 6.36 4.58
N ASN A 225 24.70 6.14 5.19
CA ASN A 225 24.39 4.95 5.98
C ASN A 225 23.81 3.79 5.13
N GLY A 226 23.81 3.91 3.80
CA GLY A 226 23.46 2.84 2.86
C GLY A 226 22.00 2.78 2.43
N ILE A 227 21.18 3.75 2.84
CA ILE A 227 19.79 3.85 2.40
C ILE A 227 19.80 4.47 0.99
N SER A 228 19.21 3.81 0.01
CA SER A 228 19.48 4.10 -1.40
C SER A 228 18.26 4.24 -2.30
N ASN A 229 17.06 4.28 -1.73
CA ASN A 229 15.84 4.64 -2.46
C ASN A 229 14.96 5.63 -1.68
N ASP A 230 13.92 6.14 -2.33
CA ASP A 230 12.88 6.98 -1.74
C ASP A 230 11.59 6.89 -2.55
N HIS A 231 10.45 6.88 -1.87
CA HIS A 231 9.11 6.95 -2.47
C HIS A 231 8.33 8.21 -2.04
N GLU A 232 8.92 9.06 -1.20
CA GLU A 232 8.30 10.26 -0.62
C GLU A 232 8.48 11.53 -1.44
N CYS A 233 9.10 11.46 -2.62
CA CYS A 233 9.15 12.60 -3.52
C CYS A 233 7.74 13.02 -3.97
N TYR A 234 7.42 14.30 -3.86
CA TYR A 234 6.15 14.87 -4.32
C TYR A 234 6.31 16.00 -5.34
N ASP A 235 7.54 16.51 -5.55
CA ASP A 235 7.82 17.61 -6.46
C ASP A 235 9.14 17.43 -7.21
N VAL A 236 9.40 18.34 -8.15
CA VAL A 236 10.59 18.34 -9.03
C VAL A 236 11.88 18.50 -8.24
N ASP A 237 11.90 19.39 -7.26
CA ASP A 237 13.10 19.67 -6.45
C ASP A 237 13.50 18.45 -5.63
N GLY A 238 12.52 17.80 -5.00
CA GLY A 238 12.69 16.55 -4.28
C GLY A 238 13.30 15.45 -5.14
N VAL A 239 12.76 15.24 -6.34
CA VAL A 239 13.30 14.26 -7.30
C VAL A 239 14.75 14.57 -7.66
N LEU A 240 15.05 15.81 -8.05
CA LEU A 240 16.39 16.19 -8.51
C LEU A 240 17.42 16.07 -7.38
N LYS A 241 17.08 16.45 -6.16
CA LYS A 241 17.96 16.30 -4.99
C LYS A 241 18.36 14.85 -4.76
N ARG A 242 17.39 13.93 -4.69
CA ARG A 242 17.64 12.50 -4.44
C ARG A 242 18.34 11.83 -5.61
N TYR A 243 17.92 12.16 -6.83
CA TYR A 243 18.58 11.66 -8.04
C TYR A 243 20.07 12.05 -8.09
N ASN A 244 20.41 13.32 -7.80
CA ASN A 244 21.80 13.81 -7.80
C ASN A 244 22.64 13.17 -6.67
N LYS A 245 22.03 12.76 -5.57
CA LYS A 245 22.70 12.02 -4.48
C LYS A 245 22.84 10.52 -4.73
N GLY A 246 22.38 10.05 -5.89
CA GLY A 246 22.55 8.66 -6.29
C GLY A 246 21.43 7.72 -5.85
N MET A 247 20.33 8.21 -5.28
CA MET A 247 19.20 7.38 -4.85
C MET A 247 18.35 6.86 -6.02
N ASN A 248 17.71 5.72 -5.87
CA ASN A 248 16.61 5.29 -6.72
C ASN A 248 15.32 5.97 -6.24
N ILE A 249 14.42 6.26 -7.16
CA ILE A 249 13.19 6.98 -6.84
C ILE A 249 12.00 6.14 -7.28
N TYR A 250 11.09 5.85 -6.34
CA TYR A 250 9.87 5.15 -6.65
C TYR A 250 8.76 6.16 -6.88
N ILE A 251 8.18 6.09 -8.07
CA ILE A 251 7.09 6.97 -8.51
C ILE A 251 5.81 6.41 -7.94
N ARG A 252 5.26 7.11 -6.94
CA ARG A 252 4.13 6.66 -6.14
C ARG A 252 2.79 7.14 -6.70
N GLU A 253 1.81 6.20 -6.73
CA GLU A 253 0.40 6.49 -7.02
C GLU A 253 -0.52 5.62 -6.14
N GLY A 254 -0.70 6.04 -4.91
CA GLY A 254 -1.56 5.41 -3.91
C GLY A 254 -3.01 5.88 -3.96
N SER A 255 -3.75 5.69 -2.86
CA SER A 255 -5.10 6.24 -2.70
C SER A 255 -5.09 7.67 -2.16
N ALA A 256 -4.18 7.98 -1.23
CA ALA A 256 -4.03 9.31 -0.63
C ALA A 256 -2.90 10.11 -1.28
N ALA A 257 -1.72 9.53 -1.43
CA ALA A 257 -0.56 10.17 -2.04
C ALA A 257 -0.49 9.86 -3.54
N ARG A 258 -0.76 10.85 -4.38
CA ARG A 258 -0.95 10.71 -5.84
C ARG A 258 0.04 11.61 -6.58
N ASN A 259 1.29 11.18 -6.65
CA ASN A 259 2.40 12.03 -7.12
C ASN A 259 2.90 11.64 -8.53
N ALA A 260 2.43 10.52 -9.10
CA ALA A 260 3.00 9.98 -10.34
C ALA A 260 3.00 10.96 -11.51
N ALA A 261 1.96 11.78 -11.67
CA ALA A 261 1.86 12.72 -12.77
C ALA A 261 3.00 13.74 -12.77
N ASP A 262 3.31 14.34 -11.63
CA ASP A 262 4.34 15.37 -11.51
C ASP A 262 5.74 14.77 -11.56
N LEU A 263 5.93 13.60 -10.94
CA LEU A 263 7.22 12.91 -10.96
C LEU A 263 7.57 12.40 -12.37
N LEU A 264 6.63 11.79 -13.09
CA LEU A 264 6.83 11.37 -14.48
C LEU A 264 7.17 12.57 -15.38
N ARG A 265 6.47 13.70 -15.20
CA ARG A 265 6.79 14.93 -15.92
C ARG A 265 8.21 15.39 -15.62
N CYS A 266 8.63 15.39 -14.36
CA CYS A 266 9.98 15.72 -13.96
C CYS A 266 11.03 14.84 -14.66
N VAL A 267 10.84 13.52 -14.66
CA VAL A 267 11.74 12.56 -15.33
C VAL A 267 11.89 12.90 -16.80
N LYS A 268 10.78 13.17 -17.48
CA LYS A 268 10.75 13.42 -18.91
C LYS A 268 11.38 14.77 -19.28
N ASP A 269 10.99 15.84 -18.60
CA ASP A 269 11.43 17.21 -18.92
C ASP A 269 12.93 17.39 -18.65
N ASN A 270 13.43 16.74 -17.60
CA ASN A 270 14.86 16.76 -17.25
C ASN A 270 15.69 15.65 -17.92
N LYS A 271 15.05 14.77 -18.74
CA LYS A 271 15.71 13.65 -19.44
C LYS A 271 16.53 12.76 -18.50
N LEU A 272 15.96 12.48 -17.33
CA LEU A 272 16.62 11.65 -16.33
C LEU A 272 16.72 10.20 -16.79
N ASP A 273 17.75 9.48 -16.36
CA ASP A 273 17.92 8.06 -16.66
C ASP A 273 16.85 7.22 -15.97
N VAL A 274 15.94 6.65 -16.75
CA VAL A 274 14.82 5.84 -16.24
C VAL A 274 15.27 4.59 -15.47
N SER A 275 16.54 4.19 -15.56
CA SER A 275 17.08 3.06 -14.80
C SER A 275 17.11 3.29 -13.28
N ARG A 276 16.90 4.53 -12.87
CA ARG A 276 16.88 4.97 -11.47
C ARG A 276 15.46 5.10 -10.90
N PHE A 277 14.44 4.78 -11.68
CA PHE A 277 13.04 4.94 -11.29
C PHE A 277 12.31 3.60 -11.29
N ALA A 278 11.39 3.43 -10.35
CA ALA A 278 10.46 2.30 -10.33
C ALA A 278 9.05 2.80 -9.95
N PHE A 279 8.02 1.98 -10.14
CA PHE A 279 6.65 2.32 -9.80
C PHE A 279 6.25 1.66 -8.48
N CYS A 280 5.52 2.39 -7.63
CA CYS A 280 4.97 1.86 -6.41
C CYS A 280 3.56 2.43 -6.12
N THR A 281 2.84 1.75 -5.25
CA THR A 281 1.53 2.22 -4.79
C THR A 281 1.54 2.72 -3.35
N ASP A 282 2.44 2.22 -2.51
CA ASP A 282 2.47 2.54 -1.10
C ASP A 282 1.13 2.15 -0.44
N ASP A 283 0.32 3.09 0.02
CA ASP A 283 -1.01 2.88 0.57
C ASP A 283 -2.09 2.94 -0.51
N LYS A 284 -2.64 1.79 -0.92
CA LYS A 284 -3.68 1.75 -1.94
C LYS A 284 -4.86 0.87 -1.54
N HIS A 285 -6.04 1.49 -1.39
CA HIS A 285 -7.30 0.84 -1.07
C HIS A 285 -7.78 -0.10 -2.19
N LEU A 286 -8.44 -1.18 -1.80
CA LEU A 286 -8.99 -2.15 -2.75
C LEU A 286 -10.06 -1.53 -3.67
N SER A 287 -10.85 -0.58 -3.16
CA SER A 287 -11.83 0.19 -3.95
C SER A 287 -11.16 1.01 -5.05
N THR A 288 -10.03 1.64 -4.76
CA THR A 288 -9.22 2.40 -5.73
C THR A 288 -8.62 1.45 -6.78
N ILE A 289 -8.08 0.30 -6.35
CA ILE A 289 -7.54 -0.73 -7.26
C ILE A 289 -8.62 -1.19 -8.25
N ALA A 290 -9.83 -1.44 -7.76
CA ALA A 290 -10.95 -1.87 -8.61
C ALA A 290 -11.38 -0.81 -9.64
N GLN A 291 -11.25 0.47 -9.31
CA GLN A 291 -11.66 1.58 -10.19
C GLN A 291 -10.64 1.89 -11.27
N GLU A 292 -9.36 1.91 -10.93
CA GLU A 292 -8.31 2.41 -11.82
C GLU A 292 -7.19 1.40 -12.11
N GLY A 293 -7.19 0.25 -11.46
CA GLY A 293 -6.10 -0.72 -11.53
C GLY A 293 -4.98 -0.44 -10.53
N HIS A 294 -3.92 -1.24 -10.61
CA HIS A 294 -2.77 -1.19 -9.72
C HIS A 294 -1.56 -0.51 -10.42
N ILE A 295 -0.43 -1.17 -10.56
CA ILE A 295 0.73 -0.63 -11.31
C ILE A 295 0.35 -0.30 -12.77
N SER A 296 -0.61 -1.02 -13.37
CA SER A 296 -1.15 -0.72 -14.70
C SER A 296 -1.70 0.72 -14.82
N HIS A 297 -2.15 1.33 -13.74
CA HIS A 297 -2.57 2.73 -13.74
C HIS A 297 -1.38 3.67 -14.03
N ILE A 298 -0.27 3.49 -13.32
CA ILE A 298 0.95 4.30 -13.53
C ILE A 298 1.54 4.03 -14.92
N VAL A 299 1.50 2.78 -15.38
CA VAL A 299 1.89 2.40 -16.75
C VAL A 299 1.11 3.20 -17.79
N ARG A 300 -0.22 3.28 -17.67
CA ARG A 300 -1.05 4.10 -18.56
C ARG A 300 -0.70 5.59 -18.52
N MET A 301 -0.45 6.13 -17.33
CA MET A 301 -0.05 7.53 -17.16
C MET A 301 1.28 7.80 -17.87
N ALA A 302 2.29 6.96 -17.69
CA ALA A 302 3.59 7.10 -18.31
C ALA A 302 3.50 7.02 -19.86
N LEU A 303 2.76 6.05 -20.40
CA LEU A 303 2.53 5.92 -21.84
C LEU A 303 1.79 7.14 -22.40
N ALA A 304 0.77 7.64 -21.71
CA ALA A 304 0.03 8.84 -22.12
C ALA A 304 0.91 10.10 -22.13
N MET A 305 1.94 10.16 -21.28
CA MET A 305 2.96 11.21 -21.29
C MET A 305 4.05 10.99 -22.36
N GLY A 306 3.97 9.88 -23.13
CA GLY A 306 4.85 9.58 -24.25
C GLY A 306 6.18 8.95 -23.87
N PHE A 307 6.26 8.24 -22.73
CA PHE A 307 7.32 7.27 -22.49
C PHE A 307 7.13 6.08 -23.43
N SER A 308 8.22 5.49 -23.89
CA SER A 308 8.20 4.27 -24.69
C SER A 308 7.89 3.05 -23.82
N TRP A 309 7.39 1.97 -24.43
CA TRP A 309 7.16 0.71 -23.72
C TRP A 309 8.41 0.14 -23.05
N GLN A 310 9.58 0.34 -23.66
CA GLN A 310 10.86 -0.11 -23.09
C GLN A 310 11.17 0.62 -21.79
N GLU A 311 10.99 1.96 -21.75
CA GLU A 311 11.17 2.77 -20.57
C GLU A 311 10.15 2.40 -19.48
N VAL A 312 8.88 2.25 -19.86
CA VAL A 312 7.80 1.90 -18.93
C VAL A 312 8.00 0.50 -18.35
N ALA A 313 8.29 -0.51 -19.17
CA ALA A 313 8.55 -1.87 -18.68
C ALA A 313 9.78 -1.94 -17.77
N ARG A 314 10.77 -1.09 -18.02
CA ARG A 314 11.93 -0.97 -17.15
C ARG A 314 11.55 -0.45 -15.78
N MET A 315 10.76 0.64 -15.70
CA MET A 315 10.27 1.21 -14.44
C MET A 315 9.22 0.32 -13.74
N ALA A 316 8.38 -0.36 -14.50
CA ALA A 316 7.31 -1.19 -13.97
C ALA A 316 7.77 -2.58 -13.49
N SER A 317 9.00 -3.02 -13.82
CA SER A 317 9.41 -4.40 -13.53
C SER A 317 10.92 -4.55 -13.32
N LEU A 318 11.74 -4.26 -14.34
CA LEU A 318 13.16 -4.63 -14.37
C LEU A 318 13.97 -3.94 -13.28
N ASN A 319 13.72 -2.65 -13.03
CA ASN A 319 14.51 -1.87 -12.06
C ASN A 319 14.31 -2.39 -10.64
N THR A 320 13.08 -2.73 -10.27
CA THR A 320 12.77 -3.38 -8.99
C THR A 320 13.52 -4.70 -8.83
N CYS A 321 13.49 -5.55 -9.88
CA CYS A 321 14.24 -6.80 -9.86
C CYS A 321 15.74 -6.59 -9.67
N LYS A 322 16.32 -5.60 -10.34
CA LYS A 322 17.74 -5.28 -10.22
C LYS A 322 18.09 -4.74 -8.83
N TYR A 323 17.24 -3.88 -8.26
CA TYR A 323 17.48 -3.30 -6.94
C TYR A 323 17.43 -4.35 -5.83
N TYR A 324 16.39 -5.20 -5.83
CA TYR A 324 16.22 -6.23 -4.80
C TYR A 324 16.92 -7.57 -5.12
N GLY A 325 17.65 -7.66 -6.24
CA GLY A 325 18.35 -8.89 -6.62
C GLY A 325 17.44 -10.06 -6.99
N LEU A 326 16.24 -9.77 -7.50
CA LEU A 326 15.27 -10.80 -7.90
C LEU A 326 15.70 -11.44 -9.22
N ALA A 327 16.35 -12.58 -9.14
CA ALA A 327 16.89 -13.27 -10.32
C ALA A 327 15.79 -13.80 -11.26
N ASN A 328 16.07 -13.80 -12.56
CA ASN A 328 15.26 -14.39 -13.62
C ASN A 328 13.81 -13.86 -13.68
N ARG A 329 13.62 -12.57 -13.43
CA ARG A 329 12.32 -11.86 -13.44
C ARG A 329 12.45 -10.46 -14.05
N GLY A 330 11.32 -9.83 -14.33
CA GLY A 330 11.24 -8.41 -14.70
C GLY A 330 11.59 -8.11 -16.16
N ASN A 331 11.84 -9.13 -17.00
CA ASN A 331 12.03 -8.97 -18.44
C ASN A 331 11.51 -10.21 -19.20
N ILE A 332 11.24 -10.08 -20.49
CA ILE A 332 10.92 -11.20 -21.37
C ILE A 332 12.23 -11.73 -21.92
N ARG A 333 12.71 -12.85 -21.35
CA ARG A 333 13.99 -13.47 -21.70
C ARG A 333 13.93 -14.98 -21.48
N GLU A 334 14.59 -15.74 -22.34
CA GLU A 334 14.69 -17.20 -22.18
C GLU A 334 15.29 -17.59 -20.83
N GLY A 335 14.70 -18.58 -20.17
CA GLY A 335 15.04 -19.02 -18.82
C GLY A 335 14.46 -18.20 -17.68
N TYR A 336 13.76 -17.10 -17.97
CA TYR A 336 13.08 -16.30 -16.96
C TYR A 336 11.71 -16.89 -16.61
N VAL A 337 11.26 -16.60 -15.40
CA VAL A 337 9.92 -16.94 -14.94
C VAL A 337 8.89 -16.28 -15.87
N ALA A 338 7.91 -17.05 -16.31
CA ALA A 338 6.87 -16.58 -17.21
C ALA A 338 5.79 -15.78 -16.47
N ASP A 339 6.19 -14.65 -15.91
CA ASP A 339 5.33 -13.59 -15.42
C ASP A 339 5.16 -12.60 -16.59
N VAL A 340 4.01 -12.63 -17.26
CA VAL A 340 3.82 -11.95 -18.56
C VAL A 340 2.48 -11.21 -18.59
N VAL A 341 2.48 -10.02 -19.19
CA VAL A 341 1.28 -9.24 -19.49
C VAL A 341 1.16 -9.06 -21.01
N VAL A 342 -0.01 -9.35 -21.56
CA VAL A 342 -0.39 -9.06 -22.94
C VAL A 342 -1.44 -7.96 -22.96
N THR A 343 -1.15 -6.84 -23.61
CA THR A 343 -1.99 -5.64 -23.57
C THR A 343 -2.01 -4.89 -24.90
N ASP A 344 -2.88 -3.89 -25.04
CA ASP A 344 -2.83 -2.95 -26.15
C ASP A 344 -1.67 -1.94 -26.02
N ASP A 345 -1.43 -1.15 -27.07
CA ASP A 345 -0.32 -0.17 -27.09
C ASP A 345 -0.41 0.90 -25.97
N ALA A 346 -1.61 1.14 -25.40
CA ALA A 346 -1.86 2.14 -24.36
C ALA A 346 -2.10 1.54 -22.96
N CYS A 347 -1.99 0.23 -22.81
CA CYS A 347 -2.30 -0.51 -21.57
C CYS A 347 -3.72 -0.26 -21.02
N LYS A 348 -4.69 -0.02 -21.92
CA LYS A 348 -6.09 0.16 -21.53
C LYS A 348 -6.82 -1.16 -21.37
N GLU A 349 -6.47 -2.14 -22.22
CA GLU A 349 -7.02 -3.48 -22.20
C GLU A 349 -5.91 -4.49 -21.93
N ILE A 350 -6.05 -5.24 -20.85
CA ILE A 350 -5.17 -6.37 -20.54
C ILE A 350 -5.86 -7.63 -21.06
N TYR A 351 -5.30 -8.23 -22.10
CA TYR A 351 -5.87 -9.40 -22.76
C TYR A 351 -5.50 -10.71 -22.09
N CYS A 352 -4.31 -10.77 -21.50
CA CYS A 352 -3.82 -11.95 -20.83
C CYS A 352 -2.81 -11.56 -19.76
N VAL A 353 -2.88 -12.22 -18.63
CA VAL A 353 -1.83 -12.20 -17.60
C VAL A 353 -1.43 -13.64 -17.36
N LEU A 354 -0.13 -13.88 -17.33
CA LEU A 354 0.41 -15.16 -16.91
C LEU A 354 1.30 -14.95 -15.69
N LYS A 355 1.05 -15.75 -14.67
CA LYS A 355 1.88 -15.82 -13.45
C LYS A 355 2.50 -17.20 -13.34
N ASN A 356 3.83 -17.28 -13.39
CA ASN A 356 4.54 -18.56 -13.51
C ASN A 356 3.99 -19.44 -14.66
N GLY A 357 3.65 -18.81 -15.80
CA GLY A 357 3.05 -19.48 -16.95
C GLY A 357 1.60 -19.94 -16.78
N LYS A 358 0.90 -19.53 -15.72
CA LYS A 358 -0.50 -19.90 -15.42
C LYS A 358 -1.41 -18.68 -15.52
N THR A 359 -2.65 -18.88 -15.97
CA THR A 359 -3.67 -17.82 -15.97
C THR A 359 -4.11 -17.46 -14.54
N PRO A 360 -4.70 -16.28 -14.32
CA PRO A 360 -5.21 -15.90 -13.00
C PRO A 360 -6.16 -16.94 -12.40
N GLU A 361 -7.10 -17.49 -13.18
CA GLU A 361 -8.08 -18.47 -12.72
C GLU A 361 -7.37 -19.74 -12.21
N LYS A 362 -6.32 -20.19 -12.91
CA LYS A 362 -5.53 -21.34 -12.48
C LYS A 362 -4.78 -21.01 -11.18
N CYS A 363 -4.15 -19.85 -11.10
CA CYS A 363 -3.50 -19.38 -9.87
C CYS A 363 -4.49 -19.33 -8.69
N PHE A 364 -5.69 -18.77 -8.90
CA PHE A 364 -6.72 -18.67 -7.86
C PHE A 364 -7.21 -20.05 -7.38
N SER A 365 -7.36 -21.01 -8.30
CA SER A 365 -7.80 -22.37 -7.96
C SER A 365 -6.74 -23.17 -7.20
N GLU A 366 -5.49 -22.83 -7.33
CA GLU A 366 -4.38 -23.52 -6.65
C GLU A 366 -4.06 -22.92 -5.28
N THR A 367 -4.47 -21.66 -5.02
CA THR A 367 -4.28 -21.06 -3.70
C THR A 367 -5.28 -21.62 -2.70
N VAL A 368 -4.77 -22.13 -1.59
CA VAL A 368 -5.59 -22.66 -0.50
C VAL A 368 -5.78 -21.58 0.56
N LYS A 369 -7.04 -21.32 0.96
CA LYS A 369 -7.29 -20.46 2.13
C LYS A 369 -6.68 -21.14 3.36
N LYS A 370 -5.64 -20.56 3.95
CA LYS A 370 -5.13 -21.01 5.25
C LYS A 370 -6.13 -20.55 6.33
N ASP A 371 -6.48 -21.45 7.21
CA ASP A 371 -7.27 -21.12 8.39
C ASP A 371 -6.32 -20.59 9.48
N VAL A 372 -6.04 -19.29 9.42
CA VAL A 372 -5.18 -18.60 10.39
C VAL A 372 -6.05 -17.96 11.44
N LYS A 373 -5.84 -18.31 12.70
CA LYS A 373 -6.50 -17.66 13.83
C LYS A 373 -5.73 -16.40 14.21
N PHE A 374 -6.36 -15.27 14.04
CA PHE A 374 -5.82 -14.01 14.48
C PHE A 374 -6.19 -13.72 15.92
N ALA A 375 -5.20 -13.30 16.73
CA ALA A 375 -5.48 -12.82 18.07
C ALA A 375 -6.24 -11.47 17.99
N ASN A 376 -7.20 -11.29 18.90
CA ASN A 376 -7.80 -9.98 19.06
C ASN A 376 -6.72 -8.98 19.53
N SER A 377 -6.61 -7.86 18.84
CA SER A 377 -5.65 -6.79 19.14
C SER A 377 -6.32 -5.51 19.65
N VAL A 378 -7.60 -5.58 20.03
CA VAL A 378 -8.38 -4.40 20.46
C VAL A 378 -8.77 -4.54 21.92
N HIS A 379 -7.99 -3.90 22.81
CA HIS A 379 -8.05 -4.05 24.25
C HIS A 379 -8.11 -2.68 24.95
N PHE A 380 -9.29 -2.17 25.17
CA PHE A 380 -9.53 -0.97 26.00
C PHE A 380 -10.83 -1.12 26.77
N ASP A 381 -10.98 -0.34 27.85
CA ASP A 381 -12.19 -0.36 28.68
C ASP A 381 -13.38 0.29 27.94
N SER A 382 -14.60 -0.02 28.39
CA SER A 382 -15.82 0.55 27.81
C SER A 382 -15.81 2.07 27.92
N LEU A 383 -15.99 2.73 26.77
CA LEU A 383 -16.02 4.19 26.67
C LEU A 383 -17.44 4.73 26.84
N THR A 384 -17.53 5.92 27.38
CA THR A 384 -18.75 6.71 27.53
C THR A 384 -18.61 8.05 26.83
N ALA A 385 -19.67 8.81 26.66
CA ALA A 385 -19.58 10.18 26.14
C ALA A 385 -18.58 11.06 26.94
N GLY A 386 -18.46 10.82 28.24
CA GLY A 386 -17.49 11.51 29.09
C GLY A 386 -16.04 11.25 28.75
N SER A 387 -15.74 10.12 28.09
CA SER A 387 -14.38 9.79 27.64
C SER A 387 -13.86 10.73 26.54
N PHE A 388 -14.74 11.44 25.85
CA PHE A 388 -14.41 12.36 24.76
C PHE A 388 -14.53 13.83 25.14
N ALA A 389 -14.59 14.12 26.44
CA ALA A 389 -14.66 15.49 26.94
C ALA A 389 -13.30 16.20 26.74
N LEU A 390 -13.33 17.38 26.14
CA LEU A 390 -12.16 18.26 26.11
C LEU A 390 -11.80 18.74 27.53
N LYS A 391 -10.51 18.86 27.79
CA LYS A 391 -10.02 19.45 29.03
C LYS A 391 -10.46 20.93 29.07
N PRO A 392 -11.01 21.44 30.20
CA PRO A 392 -11.41 22.84 30.28
C PRO A 392 -10.26 23.80 29.96
N SER A 393 -10.46 24.65 28.97
CA SER A 393 -9.49 25.67 28.54
C SER A 393 -10.24 26.82 27.86
N PRO A 394 -9.79 28.07 27.97
CA PRO A 394 -10.40 29.19 27.23
C PRO A 394 -10.16 29.11 25.71
N LYS A 395 -9.16 28.30 25.27
CA LYS A 395 -8.81 28.05 23.87
C LYS A 395 -8.39 26.60 23.68
N HIS A 396 -8.64 26.07 22.49
CA HIS A 396 -8.24 24.74 22.10
C HIS A 396 -7.46 24.80 20.80
N THR A 397 -6.43 23.98 20.68
CA THR A 397 -5.75 23.75 19.42
C THR A 397 -6.55 22.71 18.62
N ALA A 398 -6.96 23.07 17.42
CA ALA A 398 -7.65 22.21 16.46
C ALA A 398 -6.69 21.72 15.37
N ILE A 399 -6.97 20.55 14.83
CA ILE A 399 -6.37 20.07 13.57
C ILE A 399 -7.28 20.50 12.43
N GLU A 400 -6.73 21.18 11.42
CA GLU A 400 -7.43 21.50 10.18
C GLU A 400 -6.90 20.62 9.05
N ILE A 401 -7.82 19.90 8.38
CA ILE A 401 -7.53 19.03 7.24
C ILE A 401 -7.25 19.89 6.00
N VAL A 402 -6.22 19.55 5.23
CA VAL A 402 -5.94 20.12 3.91
C VAL A 402 -6.46 19.15 2.85
N GLU A 403 -7.50 19.55 2.12
CA GLU A 403 -8.13 18.72 1.09
C GLU A 403 -7.11 18.23 0.03
N GLY A 404 -7.16 16.92 -0.27
CA GLY A 404 -6.29 16.31 -1.28
C GLY A 404 -4.83 16.17 -0.88
N GLN A 405 -4.49 16.41 0.40
CA GLN A 405 -3.14 16.26 0.94
C GLN A 405 -3.14 15.53 2.28
N LEU A 406 -1.99 14.99 2.67
CA LEU A 406 -1.79 14.41 4.00
C LEU A 406 -1.40 15.48 5.04
N LEU A 407 -1.09 16.71 4.60
CA LEU A 407 -0.74 17.83 5.48
C LEU A 407 -1.93 18.29 6.30
N THR A 408 -1.66 18.88 7.47
CA THR A 408 -2.65 19.52 8.32
C THR A 408 -2.19 20.91 8.73
N HIS A 409 -3.10 21.75 9.22
CA HIS A 409 -2.77 23.02 9.82
C HIS A 409 -3.16 23.05 11.30
N ARG A 410 -2.37 23.79 12.08
CA ARG A 410 -2.66 24.11 13.47
C ARG A 410 -3.54 25.36 13.54
N VAL A 411 -4.73 25.26 14.17
CA VAL A 411 -5.65 26.38 14.35
C VAL A 411 -6.01 26.52 15.81
N GLU A 412 -5.96 27.75 16.36
CA GLU A 412 -6.42 28.05 17.70
C GLU A 412 -7.88 28.52 17.65
N ILE A 413 -8.76 27.86 18.39
CA ILE A 413 -10.19 28.20 18.50
C ILE A 413 -10.59 28.51 19.91
N ALA A 414 -11.57 29.42 20.10
CA ALA A 414 -12.13 29.69 21.42
C ALA A 414 -13.00 28.51 21.89
N ASP A 415 -13.07 28.30 23.21
CA ASP A 415 -13.91 27.23 23.79
C ASP A 415 -15.39 27.35 23.37
N SER A 416 -15.90 28.57 23.26
CA SER A 416 -17.28 28.86 22.80
C SER A 416 -17.58 28.36 21.39
N ASP A 417 -16.54 28.18 20.55
CA ASP A 417 -16.64 27.88 19.14
C ASP A 417 -16.46 26.38 18.85
N VAL A 418 -15.98 25.59 19.83
CA VAL A 418 -15.77 24.13 19.70
C VAL A 418 -16.99 23.40 19.15
N LYS A 419 -18.18 23.82 19.59
CA LYS A 419 -19.47 23.26 19.16
C LYS A 419 -19.77 23.38 17.65
N ASN A 420 -19.00 24.18 16.94
CA ASN A 420 -19.15 24.37 15.49
C ASN A 420 -18.28 23.38 14.68
N TYR A 421 -17.48 22.57 15.36
CA TYR A 421 -16.52 21.66 14.73
C TYR A 421 -16.74 20.23 15.21
N ASN A 422 -16.22 19.26 14.45
CA ASN A 422 -16.17 17.89 14.91
C ASN A 422 -15.14 17.73 16.04
N LEU A 423 -15.26 16.66 16.80
CA LEU A 423 -14.20 16.17 17.68
C LEU A 423 -13.43 15.07 16.99
N LEU A 424 -12.11 15.06 17.17
CA LEU A 424 -11.22 13.96 16.86
C LEU A 424 -10.74 13.34 18.17
N ALA A 425 -10.72 12.03 18.23
CA ALA A 425 -10.20 11.30 19.39
C ALA A 425 -9.27 10.16 18.93
N THR A 426 -8.17 9.97 19.66
CA THR A 426 -7.31 8.79 19.55
C THR A 426 -7.38 8.03 20.88
N VAL A 427 -7.71 6.71 20.80
CA VAL A 427 -7.87 5.84 21.97
C VAL A 427 -6.85 4.71 21.87
N GLU A 428 -6.01 4.58 22.88
CA GLU A 428 -5.06 3.47 22.98
C GLU A 428 -5.80 2.14 22.99
N ARG A 429 -5.48 1.24 22.05
CA ARG A 429 -6.19 -0.04 21.88
C ARG A 429 -5.38 -1.29 22.21
N HIS A 430 -4.12 -1.15 22.54
CA HIS A 430 -3.21 -2.30 22.76
C HIS A 430 -3.20 -2.79 24.22
N GLY A 431 -3.98 -2.14 25.09
CA GLY A 431 -4.07 -2.49 26.51
C GLY A 431 -2.82 -2.13 27.32
N LYS A 432 -2.11 -1.07 26.92
CA LYS A 432 -0.85 -0.65 27.56
C LYS A 432 -1.07 0.38 28.65
N ASN A 433 -1.83 1.44 28.38
CA ASN A 433 -1.95 2.58 29.29
C ASN A 433 -3.36 3.18 29.38
N GLY A 434 -4.25 2.85 28.44
CA GLY A 434 -5.63 3.37 28.42
C GLY A 434 -5.74 4.85 28.08
N ASN A 435 -4.76 5.42 27.43
CA ASN A 435 -4.75 6.82 27.02
C ASN A 435 -5.89 7.14 26.06
N ILE A 436 -6.45 8.35 26.22
CA ILE A 436 -7.41 8.95 25.28
C ILE A 436 -7.01 10.40 25.10
N ALA A 437 -6.76 10.81 23.88
CA ALA A 437 -6.54 12.20 23.50
C ALA A 437 -7.72 12.69 22.65
N VAL A 438 -8.11 13.95 22.85
CA VAL A 438 -9.23 14.57 22.13
C VAL A 438 -8.86 15.99 21.73
N CYS A 439 -9.19 16.38 20.50
CA CYS A 439 -9.08 17.76 20.03
C CYS A 439 -10.22 18.10 19.06
N PRO A 440 -10.48 19.38 18.79
CA PRO A 440 -11.38 19.79 17.72
C PRO A 440 -10.77 19.48 16.34
N LEU A 441 -11.65 19.14 15.38
CA LEU A 441 -11.29 18.80 14.00
C LEU A 441 -12.05 19.71 13.03
N ILE A 442 -11.31 20.38 12.15
CA ILE A 442 -11.81 21.28 11.11
C ILE A 442 -11.68 20.59 9.76
N GLY A 443 -12.73 20.68 8.92
CA GLY A 443 -12.71 20.20 7.54
C GLY A 443 -13.20 18.77 7.33
N TYR A 444 -13.52 18.00 8.39
CA TYR A 444 -14.08 16.65 8.25
C TYR A 444 -15.58 16.66 7.93
N GLY A 445 -16.39 17.40 8.68
CA GLY A 445 -17.75 17.80 8.33
C GLY A 445 -18.88 16.84 8.70
N ILE A 446 -18.63 15.70 9.41
CA ILE A 446 -19.69 14.76 9.78
C ILE A 446 -20.78 15.43 10.62
N VAL A 447 -22.05 15.06 10.36
CA VAL A 447 -23.24 15.56 11.06
C VAL A 447 -24.15 14.41 11.47
N GLY A 448 -24.58 14.42 12.72
CA GLY A 448 -25.52 13.45 13.30
C GLY A 448 -24.90 12.09 13.57
N GLY A 449 -23.59 12.03 13.88
CA GLY A 449 -22.96 10.75 14.18
C GLY A 449 -21.44 10.80 14.33
N ALA A 450 -20.84 9.60 14.23
CA ALA A 450 -19.40 9.41 14.33
C ALA A 450 -18.90 8.32 13.39
N VAL A 451 -17.64 8.46 12.97
CA VAL A 451 -16.85 7.46 12.25
C VAL A 451 -15.66 7.05 13.10
N ALA A 452 -15.43 5.76 13.27
CA ALA A 452 -14.28 5.25 14.01
C ALA A 452 -13.59 4.09 13.23
N THR A 453 -12.27 3.99 13.39
CA THR A 453 -11.48 2.91 12.80
C THR A 453 -10.32 2.49 13.69
N THR A 454 -9.87 1.24 13.53
CA THR A 454 -8.62 0.71 14.10
C THR A 454 -7.43 0.87 13.14
N VAL A 455 -7.62 1.48 11.98
CA VAL A 455 -6.54 1.80 11.03
C VAL A 455 -6.13 3.26 11.27
N ALA A 456 -4.98 3.46 11.90
CA ALA A 456 -4.43 4.79 12.22
C ALA A 456 -2.90 4.69 12.26
N HIS A 457 -2.26 5.16 11.21
CA HIS A 457 -0.82 5.02 10.95
C HIS A 457 0.04 5.69 12.03
N ASP A 458 1.14 5.06 12.49
CA ASP A 458 1.49 3.65 12.28
C ASP A 458 1.18 2.81 13.51
N SER A 459 0.87 3.46 14.65
CA SER A 459 0.59 2.80 15.94
C SER A 459 -0.72 2.01 15.93
N HIS A 460 -1.63 2.34 15.00
CA HIS A 460 -2.95 1.75 14.86
C HIS A 460 -3.80 1.77 16.13
N ASN A 461 -3.74 2.83 16.87
CA ASN A 461 -4.71 3.14 17.92
C ASN A 461 -6.09 3.39 17.29
N VAL A 462 -7.18 3.28 18.05
CA VAL A 462 -8.49 3.67 17.54
C VAL A 462 -8.49 5.17 17.28
N ILE A 463 -8.88 5.58 16.07
CA ILE A 463 -9.14 6.98 15.74
C ILE A 463 -10.62 7.16 15.41
N CYS A 464 -11.22 8.25 15.96
CA CYS A 464 -12.65 8.51 15.84
C CYS A 464 -12.91 10.00 15.61
N ALA A 465 -13.76 10.32 14.63
CA ALA A 465 -14.28 11.66 14.43
C ALA A 465 -15.81 11.67 14.55
N GLY A 466 -16.35 12.68 15.23
CA GLY A 466 -17.81 12.80 15.42
C GLY A 466 -18.25 14.21 15.74
N ASP A 467 -19.54 14.46 15.60
CA ASP A 467 -20.18 15.71 16.03
C ASP A 467 -20.82 15.61 17.43
N ASN A 468 -20.88 14.39 17.98
CA ASN A 468 -21.35 14.15 19.34
C ASN A 468 -20.61 12.98 20.00
N ALA A 469 -20.38 13.10 21.29
CA ALA A 469 -19.60 12.15 22.09
C ALA A 469 -20.31 10.81 22.33
N GLU A 470 -21.64 10.77 22.29
CA GLU A 470 -22.44 9.57 22.46
C GLU A 470 -22.22 8.59 21.29
N ASP A 471 -22.30 9.07 20.06
CA ASP A 471 -22.06 8.25 18.87
C ASP A 471 -20.58 7.89 18.73
N MET A 472 -19.64 8.74 19.16
CA MET A 472 -18.22 8.39 19.24
C MET A 472 -18.00 7.20 20.19
N ALA A 473 -18.65 7.20 21.36
CA ALA A 473 -18.57 6.07 22.29
C ALA A 473 -19.16 4.78 21.70
N VAL A 474 -20.30 4.86 21.02
CA VAL A 474 -20.93 3.71 20.33
C VAL A 474 -20.00 3.15 19.27
N ALA A 475 -19.44 4.00 18.39
CA ALA A 475 -18.56 3.56 17.31
C ALA A 475 -17.28 2.90 17.85
N CYS A 476 -16.60 3.51 18.82
CA CYS A 476 -15.39 2.94 19.42
C CYS A 476 -15.66 1.63 20.17
N ASN A 477 -16.70 1.54 20.99
CA ASN A 477 -17.05 0.32 21.69
C ASN A 477 -17.37 -0.82 20.72
N ARG A 478 -18.00 -0.50 19.58
CA ARG A 478 -18.29 -1.50 18.56
C ARG A 478 -17.02 -2.07 17.94
N LEU A 479 -16.00 -1.23 17.67
CA LEU A 479 -14.70 -1.71 17.18
C LEU A 479 -14.07 -2.74 18.12
N ARG A 480 -14.20 -2.55 19.44
CA ARG A 480 -13.72 -3.54 20.42
C ARG A 480 -14.48 -4.86 20.32
N GLU A 481 -15.80 -4.81 20.12
CA GLU A 481 -16.64 -6.01 20.02
C GLU A 481 -16.35 -6.85 18.77
N ILE A 482 -16.05 -6.18 17.63
CA ILE A 482 -15.78 -6.83 16.34
C ILE A 482 -14.29 -7.09 16.10
N ALA A 483 -13.43 -6.86 17.11
CA ALA A 483 -11.97 -7.02 17.03
C ALA A 483 -11.28 -6.11 15.99
N GLY A 484 -11.85 -4.92 15.75
CA GLY A 484 -11.33 -3.90 14.84
C GLY A 484 -12.07 -3.78 13.52
N GLY A 485 -11.83 -2.70 12.81
CA GLY A 485 -12.48 -2.40 11.54
C GLY A 485 -12.82 -0.93 11.33
N TYR A 486 -13.86 -0.72 10.55
CA TYR A 486 -14.52 0.58 10.34
C TYR A 486 -15.94 0.52 10.88
N VAL A 487 -16.35 1.53 11.62
CA VAL A 487 -17.69 1.65 12.19
C VAL A 487 -18.23 3.05 12.00
N ILE A 488 -19.49 3.15 11.58
CA ILE A 488 -20.26 4.38 11.56
C ILE A 488 -21.41 4.25 12.57
N ALA A 489 -21.56 5.23 13.48
CA ALA A 489 -22.64 5.30 14.44
C ALA A 489 -23.47 6.57 14.26
N SER A 490 -24.77 6.50 14.56
CA SER A 490 -25.69 7.64 14.54
C SER A 490 -26.89 7.37 15.43
N GLY A 491 -27.29 8.36 16.23
CA GLY A 491 -28.45 8.25 17.11
C GLY A 491 -28.32 7.15 18.16
N GLY A 492 -27.14 6.94 18.70
CA GLY A 492 -26.83 5.93 19.71
C GLY A 492 -26.78 4.50 19.20
N LYS A 493 -26.65 4.29 17.89
CA LYS A 493 -26.62 2.96 17.26
C LYS A 493 -25.58 2.87 16.17
N VAL A 494 -25.01 1.67 15.97
CA VAL A 494 -24.21 1.36 14.79
C VAL A 494 -25.12 1.35 13.56
N VAL A 495 -24.78 2.10 12.53
CA VAL A 495 -25.53 2.19 11.28
C VAL A 495 -24.85 1.46 10.12
N ASP A 496 -23.54 1.30 10.17
CA ASP A 496 -22.78 0.45 9.25
C ASP A 496 -21.42 0.07 9.83
N GLU A 497 -20.86 -1.06 9.37
CA GLU A 497 -19.55 -1.54 9.83
C GLU A 497 -18.86 -2.43 8.79
N PHE A 498 -17.53 -2.51 8.85
CA PHE A 498 -16.70 -3.45 8.10
C PHE A 498 -15.61 -4.00 9.03
N PRO A 499 -15.73 -5.27 9.47
CA PRO A 499 -14.76 -5.87 10.39
C PRO A 499 -13.41 -6.15 9.74
N LEU A 500 -12.33 -5.83 10.46
CA LEU A 500 -10.94 -6.11 10.12
C LEU A 500 -10.34 -7.01 11.21
N THR A 501 -10.70 -8.28 11.19
CA THR A 501 -10.42 -9.23 12.28
C THR A 501 -8.96 -9.64 12.39
N CYS A 502 -8.17 -9.47 11.33
CA CYS A 502 -6.74 -9.70 11.37
C CYS A 502 -6.01 -8.45 11.88
N CYS A 503 -5.59 -8.48 13.12
CA CYS A 503 -4.88 -7.39 13.81
C CYS A 503 -5.63 -6.04 13.84
N GLY A 504 -6.94 -6.02 13.55
CA GLY A 504 -7.69 -4.78 13.37
C GLY A 504 -7.33 -4.02 12.09
N LEU A 505 -6.67 -4.66 11.12
CA LEU A 505 -6.12 -4.05 9.89
C LEU A 505 -6.66 -4.71 8.62
N MET A 506 -6.86 -6.02 8.61
CA MET A 506 -7.21 -6.77 7.42
C MET A 506 -8.43 -7.67 7.65
N SER A 507 -9.21 -7.87 6.58
CA SER A 507 -10.38 -8.77 6.55
C SER A 507 -10.07 -10.04 5.78
N GLU A 508 -10.75 -11.14 6.13
CA GLU A 508 -10.68 -12.41 5.44
C GLU A 508 -11.68 -12.57 4.28
N VAL A 509 -12.47 -11.55 4.00
CA VAL A 509 -13.50 -11.59 2.96
C VAL A 509 -12.89 -11.63 1.56
N GLY A 510 -13.72 -12.02 0.58
CA GLY A 510 -13.33 -12.01 -0.83
C GLY A 510 -13.22 -10.59 -1.42
N VAL A 511 -12.64 -10.48 -2.62
CA VAL A 511 -12.40 -9.20 -3.30
C VAL A 511 -13.69 -8.40 -3.46
N GLU A 512 -14.75 -9.03 -3.97
CA GLU A 512 -16.03 -8.36 -4.26
C GLU A 512 -16.71 -7.86 -2.99
N ASP A 513 -16.72 -8.68 -1.93
CA ASP A 513 -17.31 -8.33 -0.65
C ASP A 513 -16.54 -7.18 0.04
N ALA A 514 -15.21 -7.17 -0.08
CA ALA A 514 -14.38 -6.10 0.46
C ALA A 514 -14.65 -4.78 -0.27
N ILE A 515 -14.62 -4.77 -1.61
CA ILE A 515 -14.93 -3.58 -2.42
C ILE A 515 -16.33 -3.06 -2.08
N ALA A 516 -17.34 -3.94 -2.04
CA ALA A 516 -18.70 -3.55 -1.74
C ALA A 516 -18.85 -2.99 -0.32
N GLY A 517 -18.19 -3.61 0.67
CA GLY A 517 -18.22 -3.19 2.07
C GLY A 517 -17.62 -1.81 2.27
N ILE A 518 -16.42 -1.56 1.72
CA ILE A 518 -15.71 -0.29 1.85
C ILE A 518 -16.47 0.83 1.11
N SER A 519 -16.84 0.61 -0.15
CA SER A 519 -17.57 1.62 -0.94
C SER A 519 -18.93 1.98 -0.33
N ARG A 520 -19.59 1.02 0.35
CA ARG A 520 -20.83 1.27 1.09
C ARG A 520 -20.59 2.20 2.28
N LEU A 521 -19.52 1.95 3.04
CA LEU A 521 -19.14 2.79 4.18
C LEU A 521 -18.74 4.20 3.75
N GLU A 522 -17.89 4.35 2.72
CA GLU A 522 -17.52 5.64 2.15
C GLU A 522 -18.77 6.44 1.72
N THR A 523 -19.67 5.78 0.98
CA THR A 523 -20.95 6.39 0.55
C THR A 523 -21.77 6.83 1.76
N LYS A 524 -21.84 6.00 2.81
CA LYS A 524 -22.61 6.31 4.03
C LYS A 524 -22.02 7.49 4.78
N ALA A 525 -20.71 7.55 4.93
CA ALA A 525 -20.03 8.67 5.58
C ALA A 525 -20.28 10.00 4.83
N HIS A 526 -20.20 10.01 3.49
CA HIS A 526 -20.54 11.19 2.69
C HIS A 526 -22.02 11.58 2.78
N GLN A 527 -22.94 10.61 2.89
CA GLN A 527 -24.36 10.89 3.17
C GLN A 527 -24.59 11.54 4.53
N MET A 528 -23.67 11.35 5.48
CA MET A 528 -23.64 12.01 6.78
C MET A 528 -22.80 13.29 6.77
N ASN A 529 -22.61 13.91 5.62
CA ASN A 529 -21.95 15.20 5.41
C ASN A 529 -20.43 15.20 5.60
N VAL A 530 -19.77 14.04 5.69
CA VAL A 530 -18.30 14.03 5.58
C VAL A 530 -17.90 14.69 4.27
N ASN A 531 -16.89 15.56 4.34
CA ASN A 531 -16.41 16.35 3.21
C ASN A 531 -16.24 15.49 1.95
N PRO A 532 -16.93 15.80 0.83
CA PRO A 532 -16.91 14.98 -0.38
C PRO A 532 -15.56 14.98 -1.12
N ASN A 533 -14.63 15.86 -0.75
CA ASN A 533 -13.31 16.00 -1.36
C ASN A 533 -12.22 15.20 -0.62
N ILE A 534 -12.59 14.44 0.41
CA ILE A 534 -11.66 13.57 1.17
C ILE A 534 -12.20 12.13 1.20
N ASP A 535 -11.29 11.16 1.31
CA ASP A 535 -11.67 9.82 1.74
C ASP A 535 -11.94 9.82 3.25
N PRO A 536 -13.12 9.38 3.72
CA PRO A 536 -13.51 9.48 5.13
C PRO A 536 -12.59 8.73 6.08
N PHE A 537 -12.04 7.60 5.65
CA PHE A 537 -11.28 6.68 6.51
C PHE A 537 -9.78 6.88 6.37
N ILE A 538 -9.26 6.97 5.14
CA ILE A 538 -7.85 7.27 4.90
C ILE A 538 -7.45 8.60 5.52
N THR A 539 -8.29 9.64 5.37
CA THR A 539 -7.98 10.94 5.97
C THR A 539 -7.85 10.83 7.49
N LEU A 540 -8.75 10.10 8.16
CA LEU A 540 -8.64 9.89 9.61
C LEU A 540 -7.37 9.13 9.96
N SER A 541 -7.02 8.07 9.22
CA SER A 541 -5.89 7.20 9.56
C SER A 541 -4.56 7.94 9.62
N PHE A 542 -4.38 8.99 8.82
CA PHE A 542 -3.17 9.80 8.82
C PHE A 542 -3.15 10.94 9.84
N LEU A 543 -4.27 11.26 10.49
CA LEU A 543 -4.30 12.32 11.53
C LEU A 543 -3.55 11.93 12.83
N ALA A 544 -3.14 10.67 12.96
CA ALA A 544 -2.35 10.17 14.08
C ALA A 544 -0.86 9.96 13.73
N LEU A 545 -0.41 10.13 12.48
CA LEU A 545 0.95 9.79 12.05
C LEU A 545 1.97 10.90 12.37
N PRO A 546 2.87 10.72 13.35
CA PRO A 546 3.71 11.80 13.88
C PRO A 546 4.95 12.15 13.04
N VAL A 547 4.97 11.75 11.77
CA VAL A 547 6.07 12.04 10.82
C VAL A 547 5.64 12.93 9.66
N ILE A 548 4.33 13.27 9.55
CA ILE A 548 3.81 14.19 8.52
C ILE A 548 3.37 15.52 9.17
N PRO A 549 3.86 16.71 8.72
CA PRO A 549 3.48 18.02 9.25
C PRO A 549 2.00 18.38 9.03
N ASP A 550 1.44 19.39 9.79
CA ASP A 550 2.12 20.13 10.88
C ASP A 550 1.82 19.52 12.25
N ILE A 551 0.57 19.06 12.50
CA ILE A 551 0.07 18.66 13.82
C ILE A 551 -0.69 17.34 13.73
N ARG A 552 -0.53 16.47 14.75
CA ARG A 552 -1.18 15.15 14.82
C ARG A 552 -1.76 14.89 16.20
N LEU A 553 -2.77 14.02 16.28
CA LEU A 553 -3.35 13.58 17.54
C LEU A 553 -2.90 12.15 17.84
N LEU A 554 -1.92 12.01 18.72
CA LEU A 554 -1.48 10.72 19.27
C LEU A 554 -2.35 10.32 20.45
N ASP A 555 -2.30 9.06 20.88
CA ASP A 555 -2.95 8.64 22.14
C ASP A 555 -2.41 9.42 23.35
N THR A 556 -1.17 9.86 23.28
CA THR A 556 -0.47 10.63 24.31
C THR A 556 -0.78 12.13 24.29
N GLY A 557 -1.38 12.65 23.22
CA GLY A 557 -1.79 14.06 23.09
C GLY A 557 -1.54 14.67 21.72
N LEU A 558 -1.82 15.97 21.60
CA LEU A 558 -1.52 16.76 20.40
C LEU A 558 -0.01 16.94 20.23
N PHE A 559 0.51 16.60 19.06
CA PHE A 559 1.92 16.62 18.73
C PHE A 559 2.22 17.56 17.54
N ASP A 560 3.08 18.54 17.76
CA ASP A 560 3.61 19.43 16.71
C ASP A 560 4.80 18.73 16.04
N VAL A 561 4.56 18.17 14.85
CA VAL A 561 5.56 17.39 14.12
C VAL A 561 6.76 18.25 13.70
N THR A 562 6.49 19.51 13.33
CA THR A 562 7.55 20.42 12.85
C THR A 562 8.55 20.80 13.95
N LYS A 563 8.10 20.76 15.21
CA LYS A 563 8.94 21.06 16.38
C LYS A 563 9.34 19.82 17.15
N SER A 564 8.79 18.65 16.81
CA SER A 564 8.97 17.39 17.57
C SER A 564 8.63 17.54 19.06
N GLU A 565 7.53 18.24 19.39
CA GLU A 565 7.10 18.47 20.77
C GLU A 565 5.58 18.39 20.95
N PHE A 566 5.14 18.04 22.15
CA PHE A 566 3.71 18.09 22.49
C PHE A 566 3.23 19.54 22.61
N VAL A 567 2.03 19.78 22.07
CA VAL A 567 1.32 21.06 22.25
C VAL A 567 0.88 21.17 23.71
N ARG A 568 1.26 22.26 24.36
CA ARG A 568 0.98 22.52 25.79
C ARG A 568 -0.36 23.23 25.99
#